data_f037a9fcb68c42f4f38a92388d9f09b2
#
_entry.id   f037a9fcb68c42f4f38a92388d9f09b2
#
_cell.length_a   1.000
_cell.length_b   1.000
_cell.length_c   1.000
_cell.angle_alpha   90.00
_cell.angle_beta   90.00
_cell.angle_gamma   90.00
#
_symmetry.space_group_name_H-M   'P 1'
#
loop_
_entity.id
_entity.type
_entity.pdbx_description
1 polymer ?
#
loop_
_entity_poly.entity_id
_entity_poly.type
_entity_poly.pdbx_seq_one_letter_code
_entity_poly.pdbx_strand_id
1 'polypeptide(L)'
;MIVKRNKESAGKIHGRFIKGNTNLSETTLVRSGNRSNSTQRPIKITPGNVPDAEGSALIETGNTIVMCAATVETRVPPWMRGKGTGWVTAEYSMLPRSTRERVRRERSKVGGRTQEIQRLIGRALRSVTDLSALGEISI
;
A
#
# COMPACT_ATOMS: atom_id res chain seq x y z
N MET A 1 3.21 4.81 6.50
CA MET A 1 2.22 4.60 5.42
C MET A 1 0.87 4.17 6.01
N ILE A 2 -0.21 4.86 5.67
CA ILE A 2 -1.54 4.60 6.23
C ILE A 2 -2.50 4.30 5.10
N VAL A 3 -3.25 3.20 5.17
CA VAL A 3 -4.21 2.77 4.14
C VAL A 3 -5.64 3.09 4.57
N LYS A 4 -6.39 3.81 3.73
CA LYS A 4 -7.82 4.09 3.91
C LYS A 4 -8.61 3.57 2.70
N ARG A 5 -9.69 2.85 2.94
CA ARG A 5 -10.62 2.39 1.90
C ARG A 5 -11.89 3.24 1.91
N ASN A 6 -12.28 3.78 0.76
CA ASN A 6 -13.54 4.52 0.65
C ASN A 6 -14.72 3.54 0.49
N LYS A 7 -15.88 3.91 1.05
CA LYS A 7 -17.11 3.12 0.95
C LYS A 7 -17.83 3.47 -0.35
N GLU A 8 -17.81 2.60 -1.34
CA GLU A 8 -18.90 2.49 -2.29
C GLU A 8 -19.71 1.25 -1.99
N SER A 9 -21.03 1.39 -2.08
CA SER A 9 -22.00 0.33 -1.84
C SER A 9 -21.74 -0.86 -2.76
N ALA A 10 -21.24 -1.96 -2.21
CA ALA A 10 -21.21 -3.23 -2.91
C ALA A 10 -22.64 -3.74 -3.04
N GLY A 11 -23.18 -3.74 -4.24
CA GLY A 11 -24.38 -4.49 -4.56
C GLY A 11 -24.22 -5.93 -4.10
N LYS A 12 -25.21 -6.45 -3.37
CA LYS A 12 -25.28 -7.84 -2.93
C LYS A 12 -25.26 -8.74 -4.16
N ILE A 13 -24.16 -9.46 -4.38
CA ILE A 13 -24.15 -10.57 -5.34
C ILE A 13 -24.85 -11.73 -4.65
N HIS A 14 -26.15 -11.90 -4.91
CA HIS A 14 -26.86 -13.14 -4.61
C HIS A 14 -26.51 -14.14 -5.71
N GLY A 15 -25.57 -15.03 -5.42
CA GLY A 15 -25.29 -16.17 -6.25
C GLY A 15 -26.47 -17.16 -6.20
N ARG A 16 -27.36 -17.09 -7.19
CA ARG A 16 -28.37 -18.13 -7.43
C ARG A 16 -27.72 -19.21 -8.29
N PHE A 17 -27.46 -20.37 -7.69
CA PHE A 17 -27.11 -21.58 -8.46
C PHE A 17 -28.29 -21.99 -9.32
N ILE A 18 -28.20 -21.84 -10.63
CA ILE A 18 -29.13 -22.42 -11.60
C ILE A 18 -28.47 -23.69 -12.14
N LYS A 19 -29.08 -24.85 -11.87
CA LYS A 19 -28.76 -26.12 -12.53
C LYS A 19 -29.20 -26.07 -13.99
N GLY A 20 -28.29 -26.35 -14.90
CA GLY A 20 -28.54 -26.94 -16.22
C GLY A 20 -28.87 -25.95 -17.33
N ASN A 21 -27.88 -25.56 -18.13
CA ASN A 21 -27.81 -25.83 -19.57
C ASN A 21 -26.44 -25.39 -20.11
N THR A 22 -25.78 -26.29 -20.82
CA THR A 22 -24.48 -26.09 -21.47
C THR A 22 -24.63 -25.20 -22.68
N ASN A 23 -24.59 -23.89 -22.48
CA ASN A 23 -24.11 -22.95 -23.47
C ASN A 23 -23.10 -22.04 -22.73
N LEU A 24 -21.83 -22.30 -22.98
CA LEU A 24 -20.73 -21.43 -22.56
C LEU A 24 -20.83 -20.09 -23.30
N SER A 25 -21.81 -19.26 -22.94
CA SER A 25 -21.70 -17.83 -23.19
C SER A 25 -20.61 -17.33 -22.25
N GLU A 26 -19.58 -16.72 -22.80
CA GLU A 26 -18.50 -16.07 -22.06
C GLU A 26 -19.13 -15.16 -20.97
N THR A 27 -19.17 -15.67 -19.76
CA THR A 27 -19.57 -14.85 -18.60
C THR A 27 -18.43 -13.88 -18.37
N THR A 28 -18.49 -12.72 -19.00
CA THR A 28 -17.53 -11.66 -18.81
C THR A 28 -17.61 -11.25 -17.34
N LEU A 29 -16.66 -11.72 -16.53
CA LEU A 29 -16.56 -11.36 -15.12
C LEU A 29 -16.29 -9.86 -15.03
N VAL A 30 -17.31 -9.09 -14.71
CA VAL A 30 -17.20 -7.65 -14.53
C VAL A 30 -16.51 -7.37 -13.21
N ARG A 31 -15.30 -6.79 -13.26
CA ARG A 31 -14.53 -6.38 -12.09
C ARG A 31 -15.14 -5.12 -11.46
N SER A 32 -14.83 -4.89 -10.17
CA SER A 32 -15.28 -3.69 -9.46
C SER A 32 -15.00 -2.39 -10.26
N GLY A 33 -15.98 -1.49 -10.34
CA GLY A 33 -15.91 -0.29 -11.17
C GLY A 33 -16.14 -0.54 -12.68
N ASN A 34 -16.82 -1.63 -13.02
CA ASN A 34 -17.18 -2.01 -14.40
C ASN A 34 -15.98 -2.09 -15.37
N ARG A 35 -14.81 -2.53 -14.86
CA ARG A 35 -13.56 -2.60 -15.62
C ARG A 35 -13.39 -3.95 -16.32
N SER A 36 -12.84 -3.94 -17.53
CA SER A 36 -12.38 -5.15 -18.22
C SER A 36 -11.16 -5.77 -17.49
N ASN A 37 -10.80 -7.01 -17.84
CA ASN A 37 -9.66 -7.69 -17.23
C ASN A 37 -8.32 -6.99 -17.54
N SER A 38 -8.20 -6.32 -18.66
CA SER A 38 -7.02 -5.57 -19.10
C SER A 38 -6.96 -4.12 -18.59
N THR A 39 -8.07 -3.59 -18.05
CA THR A 39 -8.13 -2.20 -17.60
C THR A 39 -7.58 -2.05 -16.20
N GLN A 40 -6.55 -1.22 -16.02
CA GLN A 40 -6.05 -0.83 -14.69
C GLN A 40 -7.05 0.06 -13.95
N ARG A 41 -6.95 0.06 -12.62
CA ARG A 41 -7.64 1.06 -11.79
C ARG A 41 -7.03 2.44 -12.06
N PRO A 42 -7.84 3.51 -12.09
CA PRO A 42 -7.29 4.87 -12.13
C PRO A 42 -6.35 5.08 -10.95
N ILE A 43 -5.19 5.65 -11.22
CA ILE A 43 -4.19 6.01 -10.23
C ILE A 43 -4.08 7.52 -10.20
N LYS A 44 -4.18 8.09 -8.98
CA LYS A 44 -3.91 9.50 -8.74
C LYS A 44 -2.90 9.60 -7.62
N ILE A 45 -1.87 10.43 -7.81
CA ILE A 45 -0.84 10.71 -6.81
C ILE A 45 -0.84 12.20 -6.55
N THR A 46 -1.00 12.57 -5.29
CA THR A 46 -0.99 13.96 -4.82
C THR A 46 0.16 14.11 -3.84
N PRO A 47 1.25 14.82 -4.17
CA PRO A 47 2.36 15.05 -3.25
C PRO A 47 2.01 16.11 -2.20
N GLY A 48 2.82 16.18 -1.13
CA GLY A 48 2.78 17.26 -0.15
C GLY A 48 1.61 17.21 0.84
N ASN A 49 1.03 16.03 1.10
CA ASN A 49 -0.14 15.90 1.99
C ASN A 49 0.20 15.90 3.50
N VAL A 50 1.47 15.84 3.87
CA VAL A 50 1.94 15.90 5.26
C VAL A 50 2.99 17.01 5.33
N PRO A 51 2.63 18.20 5.84
CA PRO A 51 3.50 19.39 5.76
C PRO A 51 4.83 19.24 6.52
N ASP A 52 4.83 18.52 7.63
CA ASP A 52 6.01 18.37 8.50
C ASP A 52 6.93 17.20 8.08
N ALA A 53 6.58 16.45 7.04
CA ALA A 53 7.41 15.37 6.51
C ALA A 53 8.32 15.88 5.39
N GLU A 54 9.57 15.40 5.34
CA GLU A 54 10.52 15.75 4.27
C GLU A 54 10.03 15.31 2.89
N GLY A 55 9.18 14.28 2.85
CA GLY A 55 8.46 13.87 1.65
C GLY A 55 7.14 13.23 1.99
N SER A 56 6.11 13.50 1.21
CA SER A 56 4.82 12.84 1.39
C SER A 56 4.02 12.75 0.10
N ALA A 57 3.16 11.75 0.01
CA ALA A 57 2.23 11.58 -1.10
C ALA A 57 0.96 10.83 -0.66
N LEU A 58 -0.16 11.21 -1.23
CA LEU A 58 -1.40 10.47 -1.16
C LEU A 58 -1.61 9.73 -2.48
N ILE A 59 -1.74 8.42 -2.42
CA ILE A 59 -1.98 7.57 -3.60
C ILE A 59 -3.40 7.03 -3.53
N GLU A 60 -4.16 7.29 -4.58
CA GLU A 60 -5.53 6.81 -4.76
C GLU A 60 -5.55 5.82 -5.94
N THR A 61 -6.01 4.60 -5.70
CA THR A 61 -6.13 3.55 -6.73
C THR A 61 -7.51 2.91 -6.61
N GLY A 62 -8.47 3.44 -7.36
CA GLY A 62 -9.88 3.12 -7.16
C GLY A 62 -10.30 3.46 -5.73
N ASN A 63 -10.86 2.49 -5.00
CA ASN A 63 -11.31 2.69 -3.61
C ASN A 63 -10.20 2.51 -2.56
N THR A 64 -8.94 2.36 -2.98
CA THR A 64 -7.81 2.22 -2.07
C THR A 64 -7.06 3.54 -1.99
N ILE A 65 -6.90 4.07 -0.78
CA ILE A 65 -6.16 5.30 -0.52
C ILE A 65 -5.01 4.97 0.41
N VAL A 66 -3.80 5.37 0.04
CA VAL A 66 -2.58 5.18 0.81
C VAL A 66 -1.94 6.54 1.06
N MET A 67 -1.75 6.90 2.32
CA MET A 67 -0.95 8.06 2.71
C MET A 67 0.48 7.61 2.99
N CYS A 68 1.44 8.21 2.32
CA CYS A 68 2.86 7.98 2.51
C CYS A 68 3.49 9.24 3.10
N ALA A 69 4.38 9.07 4.07
CA ALA A 69 5.25 10.11 4.58
C ALA A 69 6.67 9.53 4.72
N ALA A 70 7.66 10.33 4.44
CA ALA A 70 9.06 9.96 4.58
C ALA A 70 9.74 10.93 5.55
N THR A 71 10.63 10.39 6.36
CA THR A 71 11.48 11.14 7.28
C THR A 71 12.93 10.83 6.98
N VAL A 72 13.76 11.87 6.94
CA VAL A 72 15.21 11.76 6.72
C VAL A 72 15.92 11.78 8.08
N GLU A 73 16.65 10.73 8.39
CA GLU A 73 17.51 10.66 9.58
C GLU A 73 18.98 10.75 9.18
N THR A 74 19.75 11.62 9.84
CA THR A 74 21.20 11.84 9.60
C THR A 74 22.08 10.73 10.16
N ARG A 75 21.55 9.54 10.30
CA ARG A 75 22.25 8.34 10.80
C ARG A 75 21.69 7.09 10.15
N VAL A 76 22.56 6.11 9.95
CA VAL A 76 22.18 4.79 9.48
C VAL A 76 22.09 3.78 10.63
N PRO A 77 21.42 2.64 10.45
CA PRO A 77 21.43 1.55 11.42
C PRO A 77 22.86 1.13 11.80
N PRO A 78 23.11 0.63 13.03
CA PRO A 78 24.46 0.31 13.52
C PRO A 78 25.26 -0.61 12.59
N TRP A 79 24.61 -1.56 11.94
CA TRP A 79 25.23 -2.51 11.01
C TRP A 79 25.61 -1.90 9.64
N MET A 80 25.17 -0.66 9.35
CA MET A 80 25.50 0.07 8.13
C MET A 80 26.58 1.14 8.33
N ARG A 81 26.92 1.48 9.56
CA ARG A 81 27.90 2.54 9.88
C ARG A 81 29.27 2.29 9.24
N GLY A 82 29.90 3.30 8.72
CA GLY A 82 31.22 3.22 8.09
C GLY A 82 31.23 2.59 6.70
N LYS A 83 30.05 2.30 6.11
CA LYS A 83 29.96 1.77 4.75
C LYS A 83 29.82 2.84 3.68
N GLY A 84 29.59 4.09 4.08
CA GLY A 84 29.41 5.21 3.15
C GLY A 84 28.13 5.12 2.29
N THR A 85 27.18 4.27 2.67
CA THR A 85 25.93 4.07 1.95
C THR A 85 24.74 4.30 2.85
N GLY A 86 23.66 4.82 2.31
CA GLY A 86 22.41 5.04 3.03
C GLY A 86 21.53 3.80 3.14
N TRP A 87 20.42 3.97 3.83
CA TRP A 87 19.44 2.91 3.99
C TRP A 87 18.03 3.45 3.90
N VAL A 88 17.14 2.70 3.26
CA VAL A 88 15.71 2.99 3.21
C VAL A 88 14.95 1.87 3.90
N THR A 89 14.13 2.23 4.86
CA THR A 89 13.23 1.32 5.56
C THR A 89 11.77 1.71 5.34
N ALA A 90 10.84 0.91 5.82
CA ALA A 90 9.44 1.24 5.72
C ALA A 90 8.66 0.70 6.91
N GLU A 91 7.71 1.48 7.36
CA GLU A 91 6.68 1.08 8.31
C GLU A 91 5.32 1.05 7.60
N TYR A 92 4.45 0.17 8.04
CA TYR A 92 3.11 0.02 7.49
C TYR A 92 2.11 -0.17 8.61
N SER A 93 1.00 0.54 8.54
CA SER A 93 -0.15 0.25 9.38
C SER A 93 -1.46 0.61 8.69
N MET A 94 -2.54 -0.03 9.13
CA MET A 94 -3.90 0.29 8.68
C MET A 94 -4.58 1.21 9.67
N LEU A 95 -5.31 2.22 9.16
CA LEU A 95 -6.23 2.98 10.00
C LEU A 95 -7.35 2.06 10.50
N PRO A 96 -7.82 2.20 11.75
CA PRO A 96 -8.84 1.33 12.31
C PRO A 96 -10.13 1.23 11.48
N ARG A 97 -10.46 2.25 10.69
CA ARG A 97 -11.64 2.31 9.83
C ARG A 97 -11.32 2.29 8.33
N SER A 98 -10.15 1.80 7.96
CA SER A 98 -9.79 1.61 6.54
C SER A 98 -10.48 0.41 5.89
N THR A 99 -11.17 -0.43 6.66
CA THR A 99 -11.93 -1.59 6.22
C THR A 99 -13.39 -1.49 6.68
N ARG A 100 -14.27 -2.36 6.17
CA ARG A 100 -15.68 -2.42 6.58
C ARG A 100 -15.81 -2.68 8.07
N GLU A 101 -15.04 -3.63 8.58
CA GLU A 101 -14.92 -3.90 10.01
C GLU A 101 -13.76 -3.08 10.60
N ARG A 102 -13.87 -2.76 11.90
CA ARG A 102 -12.81 -2.01 12.59
C ARG A 102 -11.62 -2.93 12.83
N VAL A 103 -10.46 -2.58 12.27
CA VAL A 103 -9.18 -3.24 12.57
C VAL A 103 -8.61 -2.66 13.87
N ARG A 104 -8.15 -3.53 14.77
CA ARG A 104 -7.43 -3.12 15.97
C ARG A 104 -6.03 -2.65 15.61
N ARG A 105 -5.55 -1.61 16.28
CA ARG A 105 -4.15 -1.19 16.16
C ARG A 105 -3.24 -2.21 16.83
N GLU A 106 -2.17 -2.57 16.15
CA GLU A 106 -1.07 -3.36 16.72
C GLU A 106 -0.25 -2.43 17.64
N ARG A 107 -0.30 -2.64 18.96
CA ARG A 107 0.34 -1.74 19.92
C ARG A 107 1.62 -2.31 20.52
N SER A 108 1.65 -3.60 20.81
CA SER A 108 2.76 -4.26 21.53
C SER A 108 3.56 -5.22 20.68
N LYS A 109 2.93 -5.82 19.68
CA LYS A 109 3.59 -6.76 18.77
C LYS A 109 3.04 -6.57 17.36
N VAL A 110 3.93 -6.33 16.42
CA VAL A 110 3.61 -6.25 15.00
C VAL A 110 3.34 -7.66 14.47
N GLY A 111 2.19 -7.85 13.84
CA GLY A 111 1.82 -9.14 13.26
C GLY A 111 2.67 -9.52 12.06
N GLY A 112 2.81 -10.83 11.77
CA GLY A 112 3.64 -11.32 10.68
C GLY A 112 3.25 -10.74 9.31
N ARG A 113 1.95 -10.54 9.04
CA ARG A 113 1.49 -9.89 7.82
C ARG A 113 2.01 -8.46 7.69
N THR A 114 1.93 -7.67 8.76
CA THR A 114 2.40 -6.28 8.78
C THR A 114 3.90 -6.22 8.56
N GLN A 115 4.67 -7.07 9.24
CA GLN A 115 6.12 -7.18 9.06
C GLN A 115 6.48 -7.54 7.61
N GLU A 116 5.78 -8.49 7.00
CA GLU A 116 6.03 -8.87 5.61
C GLU A 116 5.74 -7.72 4.63
N ILE A 117 4.65 -6.98 4.85
CA ILE A 117 4.33 -5.80 4.02
C ILE A 117 5.41 -4.73 4.18
N GLN A 118 5.87 -4.43 5.40
CA GLN A 118 6.96 -3.50 5.65
C GLN A 118 8.24 -3.93 4.93
N ARG A 119 8.59 -5.21 5.01
CA ARG A 119 9.75 -5.78 4.32
C ARG A 119 9.66 -5.62 2.80
N LEU A 120 8.50 -5.91 2.21
CA LEU A 120 8.26 -5.77 0.77
C LEU A 120 8.35 -4.31 0.31
N ILE A 121 7.76 -3.38 1.07
CA ILE A 121 7.82 -1.95 0.74
C ILE A 121 9.26 -1.45 0.82
N GLY A 122 9.97 -1.71 1.93
CA GLY A 122 11.36 -1.31 2.07
C GLY A 122 12.25 -1.89 0.96
N ARG A 123 12.03 -3.15 0.58
CA ARG A 123 12.75 -3.78 -0.52
C ARG A 123 12.47 -3.11 -1.86
N ALA A 124 11.19 -2.79 -2.15
CA ALA A 124 10.81 -2.11 -3.38
C ALA A 124 11.40 -0.70 -3.46
N LEU A 125 11.38 0.05 -2.35
CA LEU A 125 11.98 1.39 -2.31
C LEU A 125 13.51 1.32 -2.53
N ARG A 126 14.20 0.42 -1.86
CA ARG A 126 15.66 0.24 -2.06
C ARG A 126 16.04 -0.14 -3.48
N SER A 127 15.18 -0.86 -4.21
CA SER A 127 15.48 -1.26 -5.59
C SER A 127 15.47 -0.09 -6.59
N VAL A 128 14.87 1.04 -6.22
CA VAL A 128 14.76 2.26 -7.07
C VAL A 128 15.53 3.45 -6.49
N THR A 129 16.24 3.26 -5.38
CA THR A 129 17.01 4.31 -4.71
C THR A 129 18.51 4.04 -4.88
N ASP A 130 19.28 5.03 -5.29
CA ASP A 130 20.74 4.98 -5.24
C ASP A 130 21.20 5.18 -3.80
N LEU A 131 21.43 4.07 -3.09
CA LEU A 131 21.84 4.10 -1.70
C LEU A 131 23.24 4.67 -1.50
N SER A 132 24.10 4.61 -2.53
CA SER A 132 25.44 5.18 -2.47
C SER A 132 25.41 6.71 -2.53
N ALA A 133 24.49 7.24 -3.33
CA ALA A 133 24.29 8.70 -3.42
C ALA A 133 23.68 9.31 -2.16
N LEU A 134 22.98 8.51 -1.32
CA LEU A 134 22.43 8.99 -0.05
C LEU A 134 23.53 9.29 0.99
N GLY A 135 24.69 8.64 0.90
CA GLY A 135 25.65 8.65 2.02
C GLY A 135 25.08 7.97 3.26
N GLU A 136 25.61 8.24 4.45
CA GLU A 136 25.15 7.61 5.72
C GLU A 136 23.86 8.24 6.27
N ILE A 137 22.79 8.22 5.47
CA ILE A 137 21.46 8.74 5.78
C ILE A 137 20.45 7.58 5.73
N SER A 138 19.44 7.62 6.60
CA SER A 138 18.28 6.72 6.54
C SER A 138 17.01 7.46 6.13
N ILE A 139 16.16 6.79 5.39
CA ILE A 139 14.82 7.24 5.04
C ILE A 139 13.81 6.18 5.47
#